data_0e0729e4df3fd5a7388b25d0e0167cc2
#
_entry.id   0e0729e4df3fd5a7388b25d0e0167cc2
#
_cell.length_a   1.000
_cell.length_b   1.000
_cell.length_c   1.000
_cell.angle_alpha   90.00
_cell.angle_beta   90.00
_cell.angle_gamma   90.00
#
_symmetry.space_group_name_H-M   'P 1'
#
loop_
_entity.id
_entity.type
_entity.pdbx_description
1 polymer ?
#
loop_
_entity_poly.entity_id
_entity_poly.type
_entity_poly.pdbx_seq_one_letter_code
_entity_poly.pdbx_strand_id
1 'polypeptide(L)'
;MNETQIGQFRQKLLSLRSELQKLEESSKEGAKPGGVDRAALSRLSRRGAMQEQLVVEEAVRRRQRQLGKIEGAFRRFEAGEYGNCFICSEEIDIHRLSEDPTCTRCIKCVEG
;
A
#
# COMPACT_ATOMS: atom_id res chain seq x y z
N MET A 1 -20.44 -2.77 -10.34
CA MET A 1 -19.36 -2.80 -11.35
C MET A 1 -19.54 -4.00 -12.26
N ASN A 2 -19.21 -3.85 -13.54
CA ASN A 2 -19.18 -4.98 -14.46
C ASN A 2 -17.84 -5.73 -14.37
N GLU A 3 -17.76 -6.87 -15.04
CA GLU A 3 -16.55 -7.71 -15.02
C GLU A 3 -15.32 -6.99 -15.59
N THR A 4 -15.51 -6.13 -16.58
CA THR A 4 -14.42 -5.35 -17.18
C THR A 4 -13.83 -4.39 -16.16
N GLN A 5 -14.67 -3.68 -15.42
CA GLN A 5 -14.23 -2.74 -14.39
C GLN A 5 -13.51 -3.46 -13.24
N ILE A 6 -14.05 -4.58 -12.80
CA ILE A 6 -13.43 -5.41 -11.77
C ILE A 6 -12.05 -5.88 -12.23
N GLY A 7 -11.93 -6.32 -13.46
CA GLY A 7 -10.66 -6.74 -14.05
C GLY A 7 -9.63 -5.60 -14.11
N GLN A 8 -10.07 -4.40 -14.46
CA GLN A 8 -9.21 -3.22 -14.49
C GLN A 8 -8.67 -2.86 -13.09
N PHE A 9 -9.53 -2.88 -12.08
CA PHE A 9 -9.10 -2.63 -10.70
C PHE A 9 -8.16 -3.72 -10.20
N ARG A 10 -8.43 -4.97 -10.55
CA ARG A 10 -7.54 -6.08 -10.20
C ARG A 10 -6.14 -5.88 -10.78
N GLN A 11 -6.04 -5.51 -12.06
CA GLN A 11 -4.77 -5.23 -12.70
C GLN A 11 -4.04 -4.05 -12.06
N LYS A 12 -4.77 -3.01 -11.71
CA LYS A 12 -4.21 -1.86 -11.00
C LYS A 12 -3.61 -2.27 -9.65
N LEU A 13 -4.33 -3.11 -8.90
CA LEU A 13 -3.85 -3.61 -7.61
C LEU A 13 -2.66 -4.54 -7.76
N LEU A 14 -2.62 -5.38 -8.79
CA LEU A 14 -1.47 -6.22 -9.08
C LEU A 14 -0.22 -5.38 -9.37
N SER A 15 -0.36 -4.31 -10.14
CA SER A 15 0.73 -3.38 -10.43
C SER A 15 1.23 -2.68 -9.18
N LEU A 16 0.31 -2.19 -8.35
CA LEU A 16 0.67 -1.54 -7.08
C LEU A 16 1.39 -2.51 -6.15
N ARG A 17 0.90 -3.74 -6.03
CA ARG A 17 1.54 -4.76 -5.21
C ARG A 17 2.97 -5.03 -5.68
N SER A 18 3.16 -5.18 -6.97
CA SER A 18 4.48 -5.41 -7.56
C SER A 18 5.44 -4.26 -7.27
N GLU A 19 4.99 -3.02 -7.44
CA GLU A 19 5.79 -1.84 -7.14
C GLU A 19 6.19 -1.75 -5.67
N LEU A 20 5.25 -2.00 -4.77
CA LEU A 20 5.51 -1.96 -3.33
C LEU A 20 6.45 -3.08 -2.89
N GLN A 21 6.30 -4.26 -3.46
CA GLN A 21 7.20 -5.39 -3.17
C GLN A 21 8.62 -5.11 -3.63
N LYS A 22 8.79 -4.49 -4.80
CA LYS A 22 10.10 -4.08 -5.30
C LYS A 22 10.75 -3.04 -4.39
N LEU A 23 9.97 -2.08 -3.89
CA LEU A 23 10.46 -1.08 -2.95
C LEU A 23 10.90 -1.71 -1.63
N GLU A 24 10.18 -2.71 -1.13
CA GLU A 24 10.58 -3.44 0.08
C GLU A 24 11.88 -4.21 -0.13
N GLU A 25 12.04 -4.89 -1.25
CA GLU A 25 13.26 -5.60 -1.59
C GLU A 25 14.45 -4.64 -1.70
N SER A 26 14.26 -3.49 -2.37
CA SER A 26 15.27 -2.45 -2.45
C SER A 26 15.68 -1.92 -1.08
N SER A 27 14.72 -1.74 -0.19
CA SER A 27 15.00 -1.30 1.19
C SER A 27 15.82 -2.32 1.95
N LYS A 28 15.52 -3.61 1.79
CA LYS A 28 16.28 -4.70 2.41
C LYS A 28 17.70 -4.78 1.84
N GLU A 29 17.84 -4.64 0.53
CA GLU A 29 19.13 -4.63 -0.14
C GLU A 29 19.96 -3.41 0.25
N GLY A 30 19.34 -2.24 0.34
CA GLY A 30 19.98 -1.02 0.81
C GLY A 30 20.42 -1.07 2.26
N ALA A 31 19.85 -1.95 3.06
CA ALA A 31 20.26 -2.18 4.44
C ALA A 31 21.46 -3.11 4.55
N LYS A 32 21.88 -3.77 3.46
CA LYS A 32 23.05 -4.64 3.48
C LYS A 32 24.35 -3.83 3.58
N PRO A 33 25.34 -4.30 4.36
CA PRO A 33 26.64 -3.65 4.42
C PRO A 33 27.30 -3.60 3.04
N GLY A 34 27.73 -2.44 2.62
CA GLY A 34 28.37 -2.22 1.34
C GLY A 34 27.54 -1.50 0.29
N GLY A 35 26.23 -1.39 0.47
CA GLY A 35 25.34 -0.66 -0.44
C GLY A 35 25.32 0.84 -0.22
N VAL A 36 25.73 1.31 0.96
CA VAL A 36 25.79 2.73 1.30
C VAL A 36 27.11 3.00 2.00
N ASP A 37 27.74 4.11 1.66
CA ASP A 37 28.96 4.54 2.36
C ASP A 37 28.60 4.96 3.80
N ARG A 38 28.70 4.01 4.71
CA ARG A 38 28.43 4.24 6.12
C ARG A 38 29.38 5.24 6.75
N ALA A 39 30.61 5.36 6.20
CA ALA A 39 31.55 6.33 6.68
C ALA A 39 31.08 7.75 6.37
N ALA A 40 30.46 7.97 5.21
CA ALA A 40 29.84 9.26 4.89
C ALA A 40 28.63 9.52 5.77
N LEU A 41 27.81 8.51 6.03
CA LEU A 41 26.64 8.62 6.91
C LEU A 41 27.02 8.87 8.36
N SER A 42 28.11 8.26 8.86
CA SER A 42 28.56 8.46 10.24
C SER A 42 29.13 9.85 10.48
N ARG A 43 29.49 10.56 9.42
CA ARG A 43 29.92 11.96 9.49
C ARG A 43 28.77 12.95 9.56
N LEU A 44 27.57 12.54 9.16
CA LEU A 44 26.37 13.32 9.40
C LEU A 44 26.12 13.37 10.90
N SER A 45 25.58 14.48 11.37
CA SER A 45 25.28 14.60 12.79
C SER A 45 24.37 13.44 13.23
N ARG A 46 24.62 12.91 14.41
CA ARG A 46 23.79 11.80 14.96
C ARG A 46 22.30 12.12 14.96
N ARG A 47 21.94 13.39 15.10
CA ARG A 47 20.55 13.84 15.03
C ARG A 47 19.94 13.62 13.66
N GLY A 48 20.68 13.96 12.59
CA GLY A 48 20.23 13.75 11.22
C GLY A 48 20.02 12.28 10.91
N ALA A 49 20.97 11.42 11.33
CA ALA A 49 20.88 9.98 11.13
C ALA A 49 19.66 9.37 11.84
N MET A 50 19.36 9.80 13.07
CA MET A 50 18.20 9.33 13.80
C MET A 50 16.89 9.74 13.14
N GLN A 51 16.79 10.98 12.66
CA GLN A 51 15.59 11.47 11.97
C GLN A 51 15.37 10.72 10.66
N GLU A 52 16.42 10.49 9.89
CA GLU A 52 16.33 9.71 8.64
C GLU A 52 15.87 8.28 8.90
N GLN A 53 16.40 7.66 9.95
CA GLN A 53 16.00 6.30 10.33
C GLN A 53 14.52 6.24 10.71
N LEU A 54 14.01 7.20 11.45
CA LEU A 54 12.59 7.27 11.81
C LEU A 54 11.70 7.44 10.58
N VAL A 55 12.10 8.28 9.64
CA VAL A 55 11.38 8.48 8.39
C VAL A 55 11.35 7.19 7.56
N VAL A 56 12.47 6.50 7.46
CA VAL A 56 12.57 5.22 6.74
C VAL A 56 11.68 4.16 7.39
N GLU A 57 11.71 4.03 8.71
CA GLU A 57 10.89 3.08 9.44
C GLU A 57 9.39 3.34 9.24
N GLU A 58 8.99 4.61 9.24
CA GLU A 58 7.62 4.98 8.99
C GLU A 58 7.18 4.67 7.57
N ALA A 59 8.04 4.92 6.58
CA ALA A 59 7.79 4.59 5.19
C ALA A 59 7.62 3.07 5.00
N VAL A 60 8.44 2.26 5.66
CA VAL A 60 8.33 0.79 5.63
C VAL A 60 6.99 0.35 6.22
N ARG A 61 6.62 0.88 7.39
CA ARG A 61 5.34 0.54 8.03
C ARG A 61 4.15 0.92 7.15
N ARG A 62 4.21 2.07 6.50
CA ARG A 62 3.16 2.53 5.58
C ARG A 62 3.02 1.58 4.40
N ARG A 63 4.11 1.15 3.80
CA ARG A 63 4.10 0.17 2.70
C ARG A 63 3.53 -1.16 3.15
N GLN A 64 3.91 -1.65 4.33
CA GLN A 64 3.40 -2.90 4.88
C GLN A 64 1.89 -2.85 5.10
N ARG A 65 1.38 -1.73 5.65
CA ARG A 65 -0.06 -1.53 5.80
C ARG A 65 -0.78 -1.52 4.46
N GLN A 66 -0.19 -0.87 3.47
CA GLN A 66 -0.76 -0.78 2.13
C GLN A 66 -0.78 -2.15 1.45
N LEU A 67 0.29 -2.92 1.57
CA LEU A 67 0.34 -4.30 1.08
C LEU A 67 -0.73 -5.17 1.74
N GLY A 68 -0.94 -5.02 3.05
CA GLY A 68 -1.99 -5.72 3.77
C GLY A 68 -3.38 -5.39 3.25
N LYS A 69 -3.64 -4.13 2.93
CA LYS A 69 -4.90 -3.70 2.32
C LYS A 69 -5.10 -4.28 0.94
N ILE A 70 -4.04 -4.35 0.14
CA ILE A 70 -4.07 -4.95 -1.19
C ILE A 70 -4.39 -6.44 -1.10
N GLU A 71 -3.75 -7.17 -0.19
CA GLU A 71 -4.06 -8.58 0.04
C GLU A 71 -5.51 -8.79 0.49
N GLY A 72 -6.02 -7.90 1.33
CA GLY A 72 -7.42 -7.89 1.71
C GLY A 72 -8.34 -7.70 0.51
N ALA A 73 -7.99 -6.80 -0.41
CA ALA A 73 -8.75 -6.57 -1.64
C ALA A 73 -8.77 -7.83 -2.52
N PHE A 74 -7.66 -8.55 -2.64
CA PHE A 74 -7.62 -9.81 -3.41
C PHE A 74 -8.52 -10.87 -2.80
N ARG A 75 -8.58 -10.98 -1.49
CA ARG A 75 -9.51 -11.89 -0.81
C ARG A 75 -10.96 -11.53 -1.13
N ARG A 76 -11.28 -10.25 -1.25
CA ARG A 76 -12.61 -9.79 -1.63
C ARG A 76 -12.93 -10.12 -3.08
N PHE A 77 -11.95 -10.07 -3.99
CA PHE A 77 -12.13 -10.54 -5.37
C PHE A 77 -12.51 -12.03 -5.40
N GLU A 78 -11.81 -12.84 -4.62
CA GLU A 78 -12.08 -14.28 -4.52
C GLU A 78 -13.48 -14.57 -3.94
N ALA A 79 -13.91 -13.76 -2.99
CA ALA A 79 -15.25 -13.89 -2.38
C ALA A 79 -16.36 -13.29 -3.24
N GLY A 80 -16.03 -12.59 -4.32
CA GLY A 80 -17.01 -11.90 -5.16
C GLY A 80 -17.60 -10.66 -4.51
N GLU A 81 -16.92 -10.08 -3.51
CA GLU A 81 -17.41 -8.94 -2.73
C GLU A 81 -16.68 -7.64 -3.05
N TYR A 82 -15.67 -7.67 -3.92
CA TYR A 82 -14.94 -6.48 -4.27
C TYR A 82 -15.85 -5.40 -4.85
N GLY A 83 -15.65 -4.17 -4.39
CA GLY A 83 -16.46 -3.03 -4.82
C GLY A 83 -17.72 -2.81 -4.01
N ASN A 84 -18.02 -3.70 -3.06
CA ASN A 84 -19.14 -3.56 -2.15
C ASN A 84 -18.65 -3.09 -0.78
N CYS A 85 -19.45 -2.24 -0.13
CA CYS A 85 -19.12 -1.78 1.21
C CYS A 85 -19.12 -2.95 2.20
N PHE A 86 -18.07 -3.02 3.01
CA PHE A 86 -17.93 -4.05 4.04
C PHE A 86 -19.04 -3.97 5.11
N ILE A 87 -19.57 -2.77 5.36
CA ILE A 87 -20.54 -2.54 6.44
C ILE A 87 -21.99 -2.69 5.94
N CYS A 88 -22.33 -2.00 4.85
CA CYS A 88 -23.72 -1.95 4.38
C CYS A 88 -23.98 -2.79 3.13
N SER A 89 -22.96 -3.36 2.54
CA SER A 89 -23.00 -4.19 1.31
C SER A 89 -23.46 -3.44 0.05
N GLU A 90 -23.62 -2.13 0.10
CA GLU A 90 -23.93 -1.33 -1.08
C GLU A 90 -22.69 -1.12 -1.92
N GLU A 91 -22.86 -0.85 -3.20
CA GLU A 91 -21.76 -0.58 -4.10
C GLU A 91 -21.00 0.69 -3.67
N ILE A 92 -19.68 0.61 -3.68
CA ILE A 92 -18.81 1.77 -3.46
C ILE A 92 -18.74 2.55 -4.78
N ASP A 93 -18.76 3.88 -4.68
CA ASP A 93 -18.63 4.75 -5.85
C ASP A 93 -17.33 4.44 -6.59
N ILE A 94 -17.46 4.27 -7.91
CA ILE A 94 -16.32 3.95 -8.77
C ILE A 94 -15.23 5.03 -8.73
N HIS A 95 -15.60 6.30 -8.56
CA HIS A 95 -14.63 7.37 -8.41
C HIS A 95 -13.78 7.20 -7.14
N ARG A 96 -14.43 6.76 -6.07
CA ARG A 96 -13.74 6.48 -4.81
C ARG A 96 -12.77 5.30 -4.95
N LEU A 97 -13.18 4.26 -5.64
CA LEU A 97 -12.33 3.10 -5.95
C LEU A 97 -11.18 3.47 -6.89
N SER A 98 -11.40 4.40 -7.81
CA SER A 98 -10.35 4.89 -8.70
C SER A 98 -9.26 5.64 -7.95
N GLU A 99 -9.62 6.37 -6.91
CA GLU A 99 -8.67 7.07 -6.04
C GLU A 99 -7.97 6.12 -5.08
N ASP A 100 -8.73 5.17 -4.51
CA ASP A 100 -8.21 4.17 -3.57
C ASP A 100 -8.82 2.80 -3.90
N PRO A 101 -8.13 1.98 -4.71
CA PRO A 101 -8.65 0.65 -5.08
C PRO A 101 -8.77 -0.32 -3.91
N THR A 102 -8.16 -0.03 -2.77
CA THR A 102 -8.27 -0.87 -1.57
C THR A 102 -9.44 -0.48 -0.67
N CYS A 103 -10.22 0.52 -1.06
CA CYS A 103 -11.34 1.02 -0.28
C CYS A 103 -12.38 -0.08 -0.04
N THR A 104 -12.79 -0.24 1.21
CA THR A 104 -13.74 -1.27 1.64
C THR A 104 -15.05 -0.69 2.19
N ARG A 105 -15.16 0.63 2.25
CA ARG A 105 -16.33 1.31 2.82
C ARG A 105 -16.86 2.37 1.87
N CYS A 106 -18.17 2.47 1.79
CA CYS A 106 -18.80 3.58 1.06
C CYS A 106 -18.69 4.88 1.88
N ILE A 107 -18.94 6.00 1.23
CA ILE A 107 -18.80 7.31 1.85
C ILE A 107 -19.69 7.47 3.08
N LYS A 108 -20.89 6.90 3.04
CA LYS A 108 -21.83 6.95 4.16
C LYS A 108 -21.29 6.23 5.39
N CYS A 109 -20.62 5.08 5.19
CA CYS A 109 -20.06 4.29 6.28
C CYS A 109 -18.75 4.88 6.82
N VAL A 110 -18.00 5.59 6.00
CA VAL A 110 -16.77 6.28 6.43
C VAL A 110 -17.11 7.52 7.25
N GLU A 111 -18.13 8.28 6.82
CA GLU A 111 -18.54 9.50 7.51
C GLU A 111 -19.46 9.25 8.70
N GLY A 112 -20.08 8.08 8.72
CA GLY A 112 -21.04 7.71 9.78
C GLY A 112 -20.42 7.31 11.12
#